data_be5f3b5a9fcb78531a8e6e0f529bafe7
#
_entry.id   be5f3b5a9fcb78531a8e6e0f529bafe7
#
_cell.length_a   1.000
_cell.length_b   1.000
_cell.length_c   1.000
_cell.angle_alpha   90.00
_cell.angle_beta   90.00
_cell.angle_gamma   90.00
#
_symmetry.space_group_name_H-M   'P 1'
#
loop_
_entity.id
_entity.type
_entity.pdbx_description
1 polymer ?
#
loop_
_entity_poly.entity_id
_entity_poly.type
_entity_poly.pdbx_seq_one_letter_code
_entity_poly.pdbx_strand_id
1 'polypeptide(L)'
;MTDGAGSEPDCEECGFAYTDVAGADVPAAIRAFARRFRAPLTRFLRGEDGDALVRRRPAPDTWSALEYAAHVRDVFGNYDRWVHQTLASDRPVYDGLGPDELAAEGRYNELDPVTVADELAANAERLAATLESVPDDAWNRVGIRRDEERGLLFTARRAVHEGNHHLLDIGRGLRAVREQAKQA
;
A
#
# COMPACT_ATOMS: atom_id res chain seq x y z
N MET A 1 -15.12 20.87 8.18
CA MET A 1 -14.92 19.98 7.03
C MET A 1 -15.78 18.75 7.30
N THR A 2 -16.84 18.55 6.54
CA THR A 2 -17.69 17.35 6.67
C THR A 2 -16.92 16.18 6.07
N ASP A 3 -16.78 15.08 6.81
CA ASP A 3 -16.25 13.82 6.29
C ASP A 3 -17.12 13.38 5.11
N GLY A 4 -16.66 13.73 3.89
CA GLY A 4 -17.36 13.41 2.66
C GLY A 4 -17.08 11.97 2.24
N ALA A 5 -18.10 11.33 1.69
CA ALA A 5 -18.15 10.06 0.95
C ALA A 5 -16.95 9.10 1.17
N GLY A 6 -17.18 8.03 1.90
CA GLY A 6 -16.21 6.95 2.14
C GLY A 6 -15.59 7.01 3.54
N SER A 7 -16.37 6.84 4.60
CA SER A 7 -15.83 6.54 5.93
C SER A 7 -15.78 5.02 6.11
N GLU A 8 -14.63 4.42 5.89
CA GLU A 8 -14.40 3.07 6.43
C GLU A 8 -14.23 3.15 7.94
N PRO A 9 -14.69 2.14 8.69
CA PRO A 9 -14.39 2.03 10.11
C PRO A 9 -12.88 1.90 10.34
N ASP A 10 -12.43 2.29 11.51
CA ASP A 10 -11.04 2.10 11.90
C ASP A 10 -10.64 0.62 11.78
N CYS A 11 -9.40 0.39 11.37
CA CYS A 11 -8.92 -0.98 11.15
C CYS A 11 -8.57 -1.65 12.48
N GLU A 12 -9.36 -2.63 12.89
CA GLU A 12 -9.11 -3.37 14.14
C GLU A 12 -7.79 -4.16 14.11
N GLU A 13 -7.32 -4.61 12.95
CA GLU A 13 -6.11 -5.43 12.82
C GLU A 13 -4.81 -4.63 13.01
N CYS A 14 -4.73 -3.43 12.42
CA CYS A 14 -3.53 -2.60 12.49
C CYS A 14 -3.70 -1.38 13.41
N GLY A 15 -4.90 -1.14 13.92
CA GLY A 15 -5.22 0.00 14.78
C GLY A 15 -5.23 1.35 14.06
N PHE A 16 -5.30 1.35 12.73
CA PHE A 16 -5.30 2.60 11.95
C PHE A 16 -6.66 3.29 12.06
N ALA A 17 -6.66 4.52 12.57
CA ALA A 17 -7.83 5.39 12.58
C ALA A 17 -7.72 6.44 11.48
N TYR A 18 -8.68 6.45 10.57
CA TYR A 18 -8.65 7.36 9.41
C TYR A 18 -8.69 8.83 9.82
N THR A 19 -9.35 9.14 10.92
CA THR A 19 -9.48 10.51 11.45
C THR A 19 -8.20 11.04 12.08
N ASP A 20 -7.29 10.17 12.51
CA ASP A 20 -6.05 10.56 13.19
C ASP A 20 -4.98 11.09 12.22
N VAL A 21 -5.17 10.91 10.91
CA VAL A 21 -4.22 11.38 9.91
C VAL A 21 -4.77 12.64 9.26
N ALA A 22 -4.18 13.78 9.56
CA ALA A 22 -4.50 15.02 8.87
C ALA A 22 -4.07 14.95 7.40
N GLY A 23 -4.87 15.51 6.48
CA GLY A 23 -4.55 15.48 5.04
C GLY A 23 -3.15 16.04 4.72
N ALA A 24 -2.71 17.06 5.44
CA ALA A 24 -1.38 17.66 5.29
C ALA A 24 -0.22 16.72 5.68
N ASP A 25 -0.47 15.73 6.54
CA ASP A 25 0.57 14.81 7.00
C ASP A 25 0.70 13.56 6.09
N VAL A 26 -0.30 13.31 5.23
CA VAL A 26 -0.34 12.14 4.36
C VAL A 26 0.89 12.02 3.46
N PRO A 27 1.36 13.07 2.75
CA PRO A 27 2.52 12.95 1.87
C PRO A 27 3.78 12.51 2.60
N ALA A 28 4.05 13.07 3.77
CA ALA A 28 5.21 12.70 4.58
C ALA A 28 5.12 11.25 5.08
N ALA A 29 3.94 10.80 5.49
CA ALA A 29 3.68 9.41 5.89
C ALA A 29 3.93 8.44 4.74
N ILE A 30 3.45 8.77 3.52
CA ILE A 30 3.65 7.94 2.31
C ILE A 30 5.14 7.82 1.97
N ARG A 31 5.90 8.93 1.97
CA ARG A 31 7.35 8.91 1.72
C ARG A 31 8.11 8.03 2.71
N ALA A 32 7.68 8.00 3.97
CA ALA A 32 8.33 7.18 4.98
C ALA A 32 8.27 5.67 4.67
N PHE A 33 7.29 5.20 3.89
CA PHE A 33 7.17 3.81 3.50
C PHE A 33 8.31 3.33 2.60
N ALA A 34 8.92 4.16 1.78
CA ALA A 34 10.06 3.80 0.94
C ALA A 34 11.15 3.04 1.75
N ARG A 35 11.60 3.61 2.87
CA ARG A 35 12.59 2.99 3.73
C ARG A 35 12.03 1.80 4.54
N ARG A 36 10.77 1.91 4.98
CA ARG A 36 10.14 0.89 5.83
C ARG A 36 9.89 -0.42 5.09
N PHE A 37 9.51 -0.37 3.81
CA PHE A 37 9.35 -1.56 2.97
C PHE A 37 10.68 -2.10 2.45
N ARG A 38 11.67 -1.25 2.17
CA ARG A 38 12.98 -1.71 1.73
C ARG A 38 13.68 -2.60 2.77
N ALA A 39 13.59 -2.24 4.03
CA ALA A 39 14.30 -2.94 5.08
C ALA A 39 13.94 -4.44 5.17
N PRO A 40 12.68 -4.87 5.26
CA PRO A 40 12.32 -6.28 5.32
C PRO A 40 12.61 -7.07 4.05
N LEU A 41 12.74 -6.41 2.89
CA LEU A 41 13.04 -7.04 1.61
C LEU A 41 14.55 -7.20 1.33
N THR A 42 15.42 -6.45 2.01
CA THR A 42 16.84 -6.37 1.66
C THR A 42 17.81 -6.54 2.82
N ARG A 43 17.31 -6.63 4.07
CA ARG A 43 18.15 -6.78 5.26
C ARG A 43 17.83 -8.06 5.98
N PHE A 44 18.80 -8.96 6.04
CA PHE A 44 18.67 -10.29 6.61
C PHE A 44 19.70 -10.54 7.71
N LEU A 45 19.42 -11.50 8.57
CA LEU A 45 20.39 -11.96 9.57
C LEU A 45 21.49 -12.76 8.88
N ARG A 46 22.65 -12.81 9.53
CA ARG A 46 23.79 -13.58 9.02
C ARG A 46 23.40 -15.07 8.89
N GLY A 47 23.54 -15.60 7.68
CA GLY A 47 23.24 -17.00 7.36
C GLY A 47 21.80 -17.26 6.93
N GLU A 48 20.92 -16.23 6.91
CA GLU A 48 19.61 -16.38 6.29
C GLU A 48 19.72 -16.35 4.76
N ASP A 49 18.98 -17.24 4.09
CA ASP A 49 18.68 -17.11 2.66
C ASP A 49 17.54 -16.07 2.52
N GLY A 50 17.94 -14.84 2.25
CA GLY A 50 17.01 -13.72 2.21
C GLY A 50 15.99 -13.82 1.08
N ASP A 51 16.38 -14.35 -0.09
CA ASP A 51 15.46 -14.52 -1.22
C ASP A 51 14.41 -15.57 -0.91
N ALA A 52 14.80 -16.72 -0.40
CA ALA A 52 13.86 -17.75 0.03
C ALA A 52 12.92 -17.26 1.15
N LEU A 53 13.44 -16.44 2.08
CA LEU A 53 12.68 -15.92 3.20
C LEU A 53 11.55 -14.98 2.76
N VAL A 54 11.83 -14.04 1.84
CA VAL A 54 10.82 -13.05 1.42
C VAL A 54 9.76 -13.63 0.50
N ARG A 55 10.05 -14.75 -0.20
CA ARG A 55 9.12 -15.43 -1.10
C ARG A 55 8.27 -16.49 -0.41
N ARG A 56 8.66 -16.92 0.79
CA ARG A 56 7.94 -17.99 1.48
C ARG A 56 6.66 -17.45 2.10
N ARG A 57 5.52 -18.01 1.70
CA ARG A 57 4.24 -17.76 2.33
C ARG A 57 4.19 -18.45 3.70
N PRO A 58 3.75 -17.78 4.78
CA PRO A 58 3.63 -18.40 6.10
C PRO A 58 2.51 -19.46 6.16
N ALA A 59 1.47 -19.31 5.33
CA ALA A 59 0.39 -20.25 5.11
C ALA A 59 -0.07 -20.17 3.64
N PRO A 60 -0.78 -21.20 3.10
CA PRO A 60 -1.17 -21.23 1.68
C PRO A 60 -2.03 -20.03 1.22
N ASP A 61 -2.85 -19.51 2.10
CA ASP A 61 -3.79 -18.40 1.91
C ASP A 61 -3.26 -17.04 2.38
N THR A 62 -2.00 -17.00 2.84
CA THR A 62 -1.37 -15.78 3.34
C THR A 62 -0.19 -15.40 2.44
N TRP A 63 -0.22 -14.18 1.92
CA TRP A 63 0.83 -13.68 1.04
C TRP A 63 2.21 -13.65 1.69
N SER A 64 3.23 -13.79 0.88
CA SER A 64 4.63 -13.61 1.29
C SER A 64 4.97 -12.12 1.51
N ALA A 65 6.11 -11.86 2.14
CA ALA A 65 6.59 -10.49 2.32
C ALA A 65 6.77 -9.75 0.99
N LEU A 66 7.23 -10.45 -0.04
CA LEU A 66 7.41 -9.89 -1.37
C LEU A 66 6.08 -9.57 -2.05
N GLU A 67 5.08 -10.44 -1.93
CA GLU A 67 3.75 -10.23 -2.49
C GLU A 67 3.05 -9.02 -1.86
N TYR A 68 3.10 -8.88 -0.54
CA TYR A 68 2.58 -7.68 0.15
C TYR A 68 3.28 -6.39 -0.30
N ALA A 69 4.60 -6.41 -0.45
CA ALA A 69 5.33 -5.23 -0.90
C ALA A 69 5.00 -4.86 -2.36
N ALA A 70 4.89 -5.85 -3.25
CA ALA A 70 4.48 -5.63 -4.63
C ALA A 70 3.04 -5.10 -4.72
N HIS A 71 2.14 -5.58 -3.86
CA HIS A 71 0.79 -5.04 -3.74
C HIS A 71 0.80 -3.55 -3.36
N VAL A 72 1.54 -3.16 -2.32
CA VAL A 72 1.61 -1.75 -1.90
C VAL A 72 2.26 -0.86 -2.96
N ARG A 73 3.28 -1.37 -3.70
CA ARG A 73 3.82 -0.70 -4.88
C ARG A 73 2.71 -0.34 -5.88
N ASP A 74 1.86 -1.30 -6.21
CA ASP A 74 0.79 -1.11 -7.19
C ASP A 74 -0.36 -0.25 -6.64
N VAL A 75 -0.67 -0.38 -5.35
CA VAL A 75 -1.63 0.50 -4.67
C VAL A 75 -1.21 1.96 -4.79
N PHE A 76 0.05 2.30 -4.49
CA PHE A 76 0.53 3.68 -4.60
C PHE A 76 0.49 4.19 -6.04
N GLY A 77 0.86 3.36 -7.02
CA GLY A 77 0.76 3.73 -8.44
C GLY A 77 -0.68 3.93 -8.92
N ASN A 78 -1.61 3.07 -8.46
CA ASN A 78 -3.03 3.19 -8.79
C ASN A 78 -3.66 4.45 -8.15
N TYR A 79 -3.33 4.74 -6.89
CA TYR A 79 -3.89 5.89 -6.20
C TYR A 79 -3.36 7.20 -6.78
N ASP A 80 -2.08 7.26 -7.17
CA ASP A 80 -1.54 8.39 -7.93
C ASP A 80 -2.36 8.65 -9.21
N ARG A 81 -2.61 7.61 -10.00
CA ARG A 81 -3.44 7.70 -11.21
C ARG A 81 -4.87 8.14 -10.90
N TRP A 82 -5.50 7.62 -9.85
CA TRP A 82 -6.87 7.98 -9.46
C TRP A 82 -6.97 9.43 -8.99
N VAL A 83 -5.99 9.93 -8.25
CA VAL A 83 -5.93 11.35 -7.88
C VAL A 83 -5.89 12.22 -9.14
N HIS A 84 -5.03 11.91 -10.11
CA HIS A 84 -4.96 12.64 -11.38
C HIS A 84 -6.29 12.57 -12.15
N GLN A 85 -6.94 11.42 -12.22
CA GLN A 85 -8.25 11.28 -12.87
C GLN A 85 -9.31 12.15 -12.18
N THR A 86 -9.33 12.18 -10.85
CA THR A 86 -10.28 12.97 -10.07
C THR A 86 -10.04 14.47 -10.22
N LEU A 87 -8.81 14.91 -10.39
CA LEU A 87 -8.49 16.30 -10.66
C LEU A 87 -8.87 16.71 -12.09
N ALA A 88 -8.77 15.80 -13.04
CA ALA A 88 -9.03 16.08 -14.46
C ALA A 88 -10.52 15.96 -14.86
N SER A 89 -11.32 15.16 -14.14
CA SER A 89 -12.71 14.85 -14.52
C SER A 89 -13.65 14.90 -13.32
N ASP A 90 -14.94 15.11 -13.60
CA ASP A 90 -15.97 15.00 -12.58
C ASP A 90 -16.35 13.53 -12.39
N ARG A 91 -16.29 13.03 -11.15
CA ARG A 91 -16.70 11.67 -10.75
C ARG A 91 -16.16 10.56 -11.68
N PRO A 92 -14.83 10.49 -11.95
CA PRO A 92 -14.28 9.44 -12.80
C PRO A 92 -14.52 8.07 -12.22
N VAL A 93 -14.73 7.07 -13.09
CA VAL A 93 -14.79 5.66 -12.67
C VAL A 93 -13.38 5.10 -12.65
N TYR A 94 -12.96 4.62 -11.48
CA TYR A 94 -11.67 3.97 -11.32
C TYR A 94 -11.76 2.51 -11.77
N ASP A 95 -10.97 2.17 -12.76
CA ASP A 95 -10.79 0.80 -13.24
C ASP A 95 -9.72 0.05 -12.43
N GLY A 96 -9.58 -1.23 -12.72
CA GLY A 96 -8.52 -2.09 -12.21
C GLY A 96 -9.04 -3.36 -11.57
N LEU A 97 -8.15 -4.34 -11.53
CA LEU A 97 -8.37 -5.67 -10.98
C LEU A 97 -8.43 -5.65 -9.45
N GLY A 98 -8.91 -6.75 -8.88
CA GLY A 98 -8.80 -7.01 -7.46
C GLY A 98 -7.35 -7.31 -7.03
N PRO A 99 -7.05 -7.26 -5.71
CA PRO A 99 -5.69 -7.51 -5.22
C PRO A 99 -5.13 -8.88 -5.63
N ASP A 100 -5.93 -9.94 -5.48
CA ASP A 100 -5.50 -11.31 -5.82
C ASP A 100 -5.32 -11.51 -7.32
N GLU A 101 -6.17 -10.91 -8.14
CA GLU A 101 -6.03 -10.93 -9.60
C GLU A 101 -4.74 -10.21 -10.03
N LEU A 102 -4.45 -9.02 -9.47
CA LEU A 102 -3.21 -8.29 -9.72
C LEU A 102 -1.98 -9.09 -9.29
N ALA A 103 -2.04 -9.75 -8.13
CA ALA A 103 -0.94 -10.56 -7.62
C ALA A 103 -0.66 -11.76 -8.52
N ALA A 104 -1.71 -12.40 -9.04
CA ALA A 104 -1.61 -13.54 -9.95
C ALA A 104 -1.07 -13.12 -11.33
N GLU A 105 -1.67 -12.10 -11.96
CA GLU A 105 -1.25 -11.60 -13.27
C GLU A 105 0.18 -11.01 -13.24
N GLY A 106 0.49 -10.26 -12.20
CA GLY A 106 1.80 -9.65 -11.98
C GLY A 106 2.87 -10.62 -11.47
N ARG A 107 2.50 -11.87 -11.17
CA ARG A 107 3.40 -12.91 -10.64
C ARG A 107 4.27 -12.37 -9.49
N TYR A 108 3.64 -11.70 -8.54
CA TYR A 108 4.32 -10.91 -7.51
C TYR A 108 5.43 -11.67 -6.78
N ASN A 109 5.23 -12.95 -6.52
CA ASN A 109 6.21 -13.77 -5.81
C ASN A 109 7.46 -14.15 -6.64
N GLU A 110 7.47 -13.82 -7.94
CA GLU A 110 8.61 -14.07 -8.84
C GLU A 110 9.41 -12.80 -9.13
N LEU A 111 8.96 -11.63 -8.67
CA LEU A 111 9.60 -10.36 -8.88
C LEU A 111 10.93 -10.26 -8.11
N ASP A 112 11.84 -9.40 -8.55
CA ASP A 112 13.06 -9.10 -7.82
C ASP A 112 12.77 -8.20 -6.60
N PRO A 113 13.15 -8.58 -5.37
CA PRO A 113 12.80 -7.84 -4.16
C PRO A 113 13.40 -6.43 -4.11
N VAL A 114 14.58 -6.21 -4.70
CA VAL A 114 15.23 -4.89 -4.75
C VAL A 114 14.49 -4.00 -5.72
N THR A 115 14.14 -4.53 -6.88
CA THR A 115 13.35 -3.81 -7.89
C THR A 115 11.98 -3.41 -7.33
N VAL A 116 11.27 -4.32 -6.64
CA VAL A 116 9.99 -4.01 -5.98
C VAL A 116 10.15 -2.89 -4.95
N ALA A 117 11.22 -2.91 -4.15
CA ALA A 117 11.48 -1.87 -3.17
C ALA A 117 11.79 -0.51 -3.81
N ASP A 118 12.52 -0.49 -4.93
CA ASP A 118 12.84 0.73 -5.67
C ASP A 118 11.61 1.31 -6.38
N GLU A 119 10.80 0.48 -7.01
CA GLU A 119 9.54 0.89 -7.65
C GLU A 119 8.51 1.39 -6.62
N LEU A 120 8.39 0.73 -5.46
CA LEU A 120 7.55 1.19 -4.36
C LEU A 120 7.99 2.58 -3.88
N ALA A 121 9.28 2.79 -3.71
CA ALA A 121 9.83 4.09 -3.30
C ALA A 121 9.52 5.18 -4.34
N ALA A 122 9.67 4.87 -5.63
CA ALA A 122 9.34 5.79 -6.71
C ALA A 122 7.84 6.12 -6.77
N ASN A 123 6.96 5.11 -6.57
CA ASN A 123 5.52 5.31 -6.54
C ASN A 123 5.09 6.11 -5.30
N ALA A 124 5.70 5.84 -4.13
CA ALA A 124 5.45 6.61 -2.91
C ALA A 124 5.80 8.09 -3.10
N GLU A 125 6.95 8.40 -3.72
CA GLU A 125 7.34 9.78 -3.98
C GLU A 125 6.39 10.47 -4.97
N ARG A 126 6.01 9.78 -6.07
CA ARG A 126 5.05 10.35 -7.03
C ARG A 126 3.70 10.64 -6.40
N LEU A 127 3.12 9.67 -5.70
CA LEU A 127 1.83 9.85 -5.01
C LEU A 127 1.90 10.99 -3.99
N ALA A 128 2.97 11.06 -3.20
CA ALA A 128 3.15 12.13 -2.22
C ALA A 128 3.24 13.51 -2.89
N ALA A 129 4.02 13.64 -3.97
CA ALA A 129 4.13 14.89 -4.73
C ALA A 129 2.79 15.29 -5.39
N THR A 130 2.05 14.32 -5.93
CA THR A 130 0.71 14.56 -6.48
C THR A 130 -0.25 15.07 -5.40
N LEU A 131 -0.26 14.45 -4.22
CA LEU A 131 -1.12 14.87 -3.11
C LEU A 131 -0.77 16.28 -2.59
N GLU A 132 0.51 16.66 -2.56
CA GLU A 132 0.96 18.01 -2.22
C GLU A 132 0.49 19.06 -3.23
N SER A 133 0.24 18.65 -4.48
CA SER A 133 -0.24 19.54 -5.54
C SER A 133 -1.76 19.70 -5.59
N VAL A 134 -2.52 18.95 -4.77
CA VAL A 134 -3.99 19.00 -4.74
C VAL A 134 -4.45 20.37 -4.23
N PRO A 135 -5.23 21.14 -5.01
CA PRO A 135 -5.78 22.40 -4.54
C PRO A 135 -6.73 22.23 -3.34
N ASP A 136 -6.77 23.19 -2.45
CA ASP A 136 -7.58 23.13 -1.22
C ASP A 136 -9.07 22.85 -1.47
N ASP A 137 -9.62 23.38 -2.55
CA ASP A 137 -11.02 23.20 -2.96
C ASP A 137 -11.29 21.83 -3.63
N ALA A 138 -10.25 21.12 -4.05
CA ALA A 138 -10.37 19.84 -4.73
C ALA A 138 -10.45 18.64 -3.79
N TRP A 139 -10.11 18.78 -2.51
CA TRP A 139 -10.10 17.67 -1.56
C TRP A 139 -11.48 17.02 -1.32
N ASN A 140 -12.57 17.74 -1.63
CA ASN A 140 -13.94 17.22 -1.56
C ASN A 140 -14.40 16.50 -2.85
N ARG A 141 -13.55 16.45 -3.89
CA ARG A 141 -13.88 15.74 -5.13
C ARG A 141 -13.89 14.23 -4.89
N VAL A 142 -14.71 13.55 -5.70
CA VAL A 142 -14.91 12.10 -5.58
C VAL A 142 -14.67 11.39 -6.92
N GLY A 143 -14.21 10.16 -6.85
CA GLY A 143 -14.28 9.20 -7.95
C GLY A 143 -15.15 8.01 -7.55
N ILE A 144 -15.40 7.10 -8.48
CA ILE A 144 -16.24 5.92 -8.31
C ILE A 144 -15.39 4.66 -8.40
N ARG A 145 -15.47 3.79 -7.40
CA ARG A 145 -14.82 2.47 -7.41
C ARG A 145 -15.81 1.40 -7.01
N ARG A 146 -16.11 0.45 -7.90
CA ARG A 146 -17.08 -0.63 -7.64
C ARG A 146 -18.44 -0.08 -7.17
N ASP A 147 -18.95 0.94 -7.87
CA ASP A 147 -20.19 1.64 -7.59
C ASP A 147 -20.24 2.44 -6.25
N GLU A 148 -19.11 2.55 -5.56
CA GLU A 148 -18.96 3.36 -4.35
C GLU A 148 -18.22 4.67 -4.61
N GLU A 149 -18.68 5.75 -3.99
CA GLU A 149 -17.97 7.02 -4.00
C GLU A 149 -16.73 6.97 -3.11
N ARG A 150 -15.62 7.45 -3.63
CA ARG A 150 -14.33 7.54 -2.96
C ARG A 150 -13.83 8.98 -3.00
N GLY A 151 -13.88 9.66 -1.86
CA GLY A 151 -13.33 11.02 -1.73
C GLY A 151 -11.81 11.04 -1.87
N LEU A 152 -11.25 12.16 -2.35
CA LEU A 152 -9.79 12.31 -2.46
C LEU A 152 -9.09 12.19 -1.11
N LEU A 153 -9.62 12.85 -0.06
CA LEU A 153 -9.04 12.76 1.27
C LEU A 153 -9.08 11.33 1.82
N PHE A 154 -10.20 10.63 1.59
CA PHE A 154 -10.31 9.22 1.96
C PHE A 154 -9.27 8.37 1.22
N THR A 155 -9.13 8.53 -0.10
CA THR A 155 -8.16 7.81 -0.93
C THR A 155 -6.72 8.06 -0.45
N ALA A 156 -6.39 9.29 -0.09
CA ALA A 156 -5.09 9.66 0.45
C ALA A 156 -4.80 8.98 1.80
N ARG A 157 -5.75 9.03 2.73
CA ARG A 157 -5.66 8.34 4.03
C ARG A 157 -5.59 6.83 3.88
N ARG A 158 -6.33 6.29 2.91
CA ARG A 158 -6.29 4.86 2.59
C ARG A 158 -4.91 4.41 2.13
N ALA A 159 -4.17 5.21 1.37
CA ALA A 159 -2.78 4.90 1.03
C ALA A 159 -1.90 4.72 2.27
N VAL A 160 -2.08 5.56 3.29
CA VAL A 160 -1.36 5.42 4.57
C VAL A 160 -1.78 4.15 5.30
N HIS A 161 -3.08 3.83 5.31
CA HIS A 161 -3.60 2.59 5.88
C HIS A 161 -2.98 1.36 5.21
N GLU A 162 -3.03 1.27 3.87
CA GLU A 162 -2.44 0.16 3.10
C GLU A 162 -0.96 -0.03 3.45
N GLY A 163 -0.20 1.06 3.50
CA GLY A 163 1.21 1.01 3.88
C GLY A 163 1.44 0.49 5.30
N ASN A 164 0.69 0.95 6.30
CA ASN A 164 0.81 0.51 7.69
C ASN A 164 0.34 -0.93 7.88
N HIS A 165 -0.82 -1.28 7.32
CA HIS A 165 -1.43 -2.60 7.44
C HIS A 165 -0.49 -3.68 6.89
N HIS A 166 -0.03 -3.52 5.66
CA HIS A 166 0.81 -4.53 5.03
C HIS A 166 2.26 -4.57 5.55
N LEU A 167 2.77 -3.52 6.16
CA LEU A 167 4.01 -3.63 6.94
C LEU A 167 3.84 -4.51 8.17
N LEU A 168 2.68 -4.48 8.81
CA LEU A 168 2.36 -5.38 9.92
C LEU A 168 2.28 -6.83 9.44
N ASP A 169 1.61 -7.07 8.29
CA ASP A 169 1.51 -8.40 7.67
C ASP A 169 2.88 -8.96 7.30
N ILE A 170 3.74 -8.15 6.67
CA ILE A 170 5.13 -8.54 6.37
C ILE A 170 5.87 -8.93 7.65
N GLY A 171 5.75 -8.13 8.71
CA GLY A 171 6.41 -8.40 9.99
C GLY A 171 5.93 -9.70 10.62
N ARG A 172 4.63 -9.96 10.62
CA ARG A 172 4.01 -11.20 11.12
C ARG A 172 4.42 -12.41 10.27
N GLY A 173 4.36 -12.28 8.94
CA GLY A 173 4.72 -13.33 8.00
C GLY A 173 6.17 -13.75 8.11
N LEU A 174 7.12 -12.80 8.09
CA LEU A 174 8.55 -13.09 8.24
C LEU A 174 8.88 -13.73 9.59
N ARG A 175 8.19 -13.34 10.67
CA ARG A 175 8.36 -14.00 11.98
C ARG A 175 7.92 -15.46 11.92
N ALA A 176 6.72 -15.71 11.38
CA ALA A 176 6.18 -17.07 11.28
C ALA A 176 7.07 -17.98 10.42
N VAL A 177 7.57 -17.49 9.27
CA VAL A 177 8.50 -18.24 8.41
C VAL A 177 9.80 -18.58 9.12
N ARG A 178 10.37 -17.63 9.90
CA ARG A 178 11.59 -17.88 10.70
C ARG A 178 11.36 -18.90 11.81
N GLU A 179 10.21 -18.88 12.46
CA GLU A 179 9.84 -19.86 13.48
C GLU A 179 9.70 -21.26 12.90
N GLN A 180 9.05 -21.40 11.75
CA GLN A 180 8.93 -22.66 11.02
C GLN A 180 10.31 -23.22 10.61
N ALA A 181 11.22 -22.36 10.14
CA ALA A 181 12.56 -22.78 9.75
C ALA A 181 13.42 -23.28 10.91
N LYS A 182 13.13 -22.89 12.16
CA LYS A 182 13.83 -23.41 13.36
C LYS A 182 13.32 -24.77 13.82
N GLN A 183 12.13 -25.16 13.35
CA GLN A 183 11.48 -26.42 13.76
C GLN A 183 11.68 -27.54 12.73
N ALA A 184 12.20 -27.21 11.54
CA ALA A 184 12.49 -28.14 10.43
C ALA A 184 13.95 -28.62 10.47
#